data_0cb775201b657f1b8eba2eee7d1c8707
#
_entry.id   0cb775201b657f1b8eba2eee7d1c8707
#
_cell.length_a   1.000
_cell.length_b   1.000
_cell.length_c   1.000
_cell.angle_alpha   90.00
_cell.angle_beta   90.00
_cell.angle_gamma   90.00
#
_symmetry.space_group_name_H-M   'P 1'
#
loop_
_entity.id
_entity.type
_entity.pdbx_description
1 polymer ?
#
loop_
_entity_poly.entity_id
_entity_poly.type
_entity_poly.pdbx_seq_one_letter_code
_entity_poly.pdbx_strand_id
1 'polypeptide(L)'
;MPSETRSILKDSLHRSVRLECGADGVRTVVKRFANRSLAGATLDRARAAREHRLLGELVARGVRAPAPLALERVDGGWEVRMQWIEDAHALAEHLSGARAWPAPPESLARELARLLAKLHDAQVDHPDLHPGNVLLDARGRAWAIDFHKARRARRLKPACAWRDLVSLAAGTRECTTPHFRARFLLEWLRSAPQPLAQDVLERAGNSRHALAAALEQHARARRCAAVDKRRARWLRESSACVPLDGERHGFVRREALAQVDFAAPEQLPRARVLLLRELSEREALAVWSNAARLSEHGLACLRPLALSLRPQRWLALEAPFDGAPVAPGLALEGTRALHSLGKLCAELADRRLRVARGRWPVLWRSARGELALAATSALEADPRGGDGLDLVRVLALAGRNLEQLSARERAAYAAGILAASRSSPQGRARLRARLRHG
;
A
#
# COMPACT_ATOMS: atom_id res chain seq x y z
N MET A 1 -21.45 -2.15 39.46
CA MET A 1 -21.54 -2.55 38.04
C MET A 1 -20.16 -2.57 37.48
N PRO A 2 -19.61 -3.70 37.03
CA PRO A 2 -18.33 -3.68 36.35
C PRO A 2 -18.48 -2.84 35.08
N SER A 3 -17.60 -1.85 34.91
CA SER A 3 -17.62 -0.91 33.77
C SER A 3 -17.30 -1.67 32.49
N GLU A 4 -18.25 -1.72 31.54
CA GLU A 4 -17.97 -2.19 30.18
C GLU A 4 -16.80 -1.38 29.59
N THR A 5 -15.68 -2.04 29.35
CA THR A 5 -14.54 -1.38 28.71
C THR A 5 -14.80 -1.31 27.21
N ARG A 6 -14.94 -0.08 26.67
CA ARG A 6 -15.16 0.15 25.25
C ARG A 6 -13.89 0.74 24.60
N SER A 7 -13.39 0.12 23.57
CA SER A 7 -12.26 0.62 22.78
C SER A 7 -12.70 0.84 21.32
N ILE A 8 -12.46 2.04 20.80
CA ILE A 8 -12.79 2.39 19.41
C ILE A 8 -11.68 1.84 18.50
N LEU A 9 -12.03 0.91 17.62
CA LEU A 9 -11.14 0.35 16.62
C LEU A 9 -11.12 1.19 15.32
N LYS A 10 -12.25 1.78 14.96
CA LYS A 10 -12.40 2.65 13.80
C LYS A 10 -13.58 3.57 13.95
N ASP A 11 -13.40 4.83 13.60
CA ASP A 11 -14.50 5.79 13.56
C ASP A 11 -14.53 6.52 12.22
N SER A 12 -15.75 6.75 11.70
CA SER A 12 -16.02 7.53 10.49
C SER A 12 -17.42 8.11 10.57
N LEU A 13 -17.70 9.15 9.77
CA LEU A 13 -18.95 9.90 9.76
C LEU A 13 -20.24 9.06 9.76
N HIS A 14 -20.21 7.84 9.19
CA HIS A 14 -21.41 7.01 9.00
C HIS A 14 -21.24 5.60 9.58
N ARG A 15 -20.09 5.29 10.17
CA ARG A 15 -19.81 3.95 10.66
C ARG A 15 -18.72 3.97 11.71
N SER A 16 -18.98 3.34 12.84
CA SER A 16 -17.96 3.07 13.85
C SER A 16 -17.83 1.56 14.09
N VAL A 17 -16.63 1.16 14.49
CA VAL A 17 -16.31 -0.22 14.92
C VAL A 17 -15.65 -0.11 16.28
N ARG A 18 -16.20 -0.80 17.26
CA ARG A 18 -15.69 -0.82 18.63
C ARG A 18 -15.55 -2.24 19.15
N LEU A 19 -14.63 -2.43 20.06
CA LEU A 19 -14.51 -3.63 20.88
C LEU A 19 -15.24 -3.37 22.19
N GLU A 20 -16.12 -4.27 22.57
CA GLU A 20 -16.79 -4.30 23.86
C GLU A 20 -16.37 -5.55 24.63
N CYS A 21 -16.14 -5.41 25.93
CA CYS A 21 -15.89 -6.50 26.83
C CYS A 21 -17.10 -6.63 27.77
N GLY A 22 -17.81 -7.70 27.71
CA GLY A 22 -18.94 -8.00 28.58
C GLY A 22 -18.50 -8.24 30.03
N ALA A 23 -19.44 -8.24 30.96
CA ALA A 23 -19.20 -8.53 32.38
C ALA A 23 -18.64 -9.96 32.62
N ASP A 24 -18.91 -10.87 31.70
CA ASP A 24 -18.40 -12.24 31.64
C ASP A 24 -16.99 -12.36 31.03
N GLY A 25 -16.37 -11.23 30.66
CA GLY A 25 -15.07 -11.19 30.00
C GLY A 25 -15.11 -11.51 28.52
N VAL A 26 -16.27 -11.80 27.93
CA VAL A 26 -16.41 -12.09 26.50
C VAL A 26 -16.21 -10.83 25.68
N ARG A 27 -15.27 -10.88 24.75
CA ARG A 27 -14.98 -9.77 23.82
C ARG A 27 -15.83 -9.86 22.56
N THR A 28 -16.44 -8.77 22.18
CA THR A 28 -17.37 -8.67 21.05
C THR A 28 -17.00 -7.45 20.19
N VAL A 29 -16.97 -7.63 18.88
CA VAL A 29 -16.86 -6.50 17.93
C VAL A 29 -18.25 -5.99 17.61
N VAL A 30 -18.46 -4.70 17.79
CA VAL A 30 -19.72 -4.03 17.48
C VAL A 30 -19.49 -3.04 16.35
N LYS A 31 -20.18 -3.28 15.25
CA LYS A 31 -20.13 -2.42 14.06
C LYS A 31 -21.45 -1.66 13.93
N ARG A 32 -21.37 -0.34 14.09
CA ARG A 32 -22.53 0.55 14.02
C ARG A 32 -22.63 1.18 12.64
N PHE A 33 -23.83 1.19 12.11
CA PHE A 33 -24.26 1.88 10.89
C PHE A 33 -25.20 3.00 11.30
N ALA A 34 -24.78 4.25 11.12
CA ALA A 34 -25.53 5.44 11.58
C ALA A 34 -25.46 6.54 10.53
N ASN A 35 -26.45 6.60 9.66
CA ASN A 35 -26.59 7.67 8.69
C ASN A 35 -27.71 8.61 9.12
N ARG A 36 -27.42 9.91 9.15
CA ARG A 36 -28.35 10.94 9.63
C ARG A 36 -29.48 11.25 8.64
N SER A 37 -29.42 10.80 7.38
CA SER A 37 -30.51 11.00 6.42
C SER A 37 -31.51 9.84 6.45
N LEU A 38 -32.80 10.12 6.20
CA LEU A 38 -33.86 9.10 6.15
C LEU A 38 -33.58 8.00 5.13
N ALA A 39 -33.16 8.37 3.91
CA ALA A 39 -32.76 7.41 2.88
C ALA A 39 -31.52 6.61 3.30
N GLY A 40 -30.58 7.24 4.00
CA GLY A 40 -29.39 6.58 4.57
C GLY A 40 -29.74 5.56 5.64
N ALA A 41 -30.68 5.84 6.53
CA ALA A 41 -31.09 4.92 7.58
C ALA A 41 -31.70 3.62 7.03
N THR A 42 -32.49 3.68 5.96
CA THR A 42 -33.03 2.49 5.28
C THR A 42 -31.93 1.66 4.63
N LEU A 43 -30.97 2.31 3.98
CA LEU A 43 -29.80 1.65 3.41
C LEU A 43 -28.90 1.01 4.48
N ASP A 44 -28.78 1.62 5.65
CA ASP A 44 -27.98 1.10 6.74
C ASP A 44 -28.60 -0.16 7.37
N ARG A 45 -29.95 -0.19 7.53
CA ARG A 45 -30.65 -1.43 7.89
C ARG A 45 -30.35 -2.56 6.89
N ALA A 46 -30.49 -2.27 5.60
CA ALA A 46 -30.27 -3.28 4.56
C ALA A 46 -28.80 -3.78 4.54
N ARG A 47 -27.83 -2.89 4.80
CA ARG A 47 -26.41 -3.22 4.90
C ARG A 47 -26.10 -4.06 6.13
N ALA A 48 -26.57 -3.65 7.29
CA ALA A 48 -26.38 -4.36 8.54
C ALA A 48 -26.99 -5.77 8.49
N ALA A 49 -28.24 -5.88 8.03
CA ALA A 49 -28.96 -7.17 7.91
C ALA A 49 -28.27 -8.09 6.87
N ARG A 50 -27.76 -7.53 5.77
CA ARG A 50 -27.01 -8.29 4.77
C ARG A 50 -25.71 -8.84 5.36
N GLU A 51 -24.93 -7.98 6.04
CA GLU A 51 -23.67 -8.40 6.65
C GLU A 51 -23.89 -9.48 7.69
N HIS A 52 -24.85 -9.30 8.61
CA HIS A 52 -25.19 -10.29 9.63
C HIS A 52 -25.59 -11.63 9.02
N ARG A 53 -26.51 -11.64 8.06
CA ARG A 53 -26.95 -12.87 7.37
C ARG A 53 -25.81 -13.54 6.63
N LEU A 54 -25.02 -12.78 5.86
CA LEU A 54 -23.90 -13.32 5.09
C LEU A 54 -22.84 -13.95 5.98
N LEU A 55 -22.51 -13.34 7.13
CA LEU A 55 -21.59 -13.90 8.11
C LEU A 55 -22.09 -15.25 8.62
N GLY A 56 -23.38 -15.38 8.97
CA GLY A 56 -23.98 -16.66 9.39
C GLY A 56 -23.88 -17.75 8.31
N GLU A 57 -24.18 -17.39 7.06
CA GLU A 57 -24.06 -18.30 5.92
C GLU A 57 -22.60 -18.75 5.68
N LEU A 58 -21.63 -17.85 5.86
CA LEU A 58 -20.21 -18.15 5.69
C LEU A 58 -19.69 -19.09 6.78
N VAL A 59 -20.01 -18.81 8.03
CA VAL A 59 -19.62 -19.65 9.17
C VAL A 59 -20.23 -21.05 9.04
N ALA A 60 -21.51 -21.16 8.67
CA ALA A 60 -22.18 -22.44 8.43
C ALA A 60 -21.52 -23.27 7.28
N ARG A 61 -20.83 -22.61 6.35
CA ARG A 61 -20.06 -23.24 5.26
C ARG A 61 -18.59 -23.48 5.60
N GLY A 62 -18.19 -23.25 6.84
CA GLY A 62 -16.82 -23.44 7.30
C GLY A 62 -15.81 -22.42 6.72
N VAL A 63 -16.30 -21.26 6.26
CA VAL A 63 -15.46 -20.11 5.91
C VAL A 63 -15.06 -19.41 7.21
N ARG A 64 -13.77 -19.12 7.39
CA ARG A 64 -13.32 -18.35 8.56
C ARG A 64 -13.68 -16.88 8.41
N ALA A 65 -14.76 -16.53 9.06
CA ALA A 65 -15.29 -15.18 9.24
C ALA A 65 -15.78 -15.04 10.68
N PRO A 66 -15.85 -13.82 11.25
CA PRO A 66 -16.42 -13.63 12.58
C PRO A 66 -17.86 -14.15 12.65
N ALA A 67 -18.18 -14.96 13.64
CA ALA A 67 -19.56 -15.42 13.83
C ALA A 67 -20.46 -14.21 14.16
N PRO A 68 -21.61 -14.04 13.50
CA PRO A 68 -22.57 -13.02 13.87
C PRO A 68 -23.27 -13.43 15.17
N LEU A 69 -23.37 -12.50 16.12
CA LEU A 69 -23.96 -12.73 17.43
C LEU A 69 -25.35 -12.11 17.51
N ALA A 70 -25.49 -10.84 17.08
CA ALA A 70 -26.76 -10.11 17.10
C ALA A 70 -26.83 -9.05 16.02
N LEU A 71 -28.06 -8.71 15.63
CA LEU A 71 -28.40 -7.55 14.82
C LEU A 71 -29.44 -6.72 15.60
N GLU A 72 -29.07 -5.54 16.02
CA GLU A 72 -29.88 -4.73 16.92
C GLU A 72 -30.16 -3.34 16.33
N ARG A 73 -31.34 -2.83 16.60
CA ARG A 73 -31.67 -1.43 16.35
C ARG A 73 -31.27 -0.62 17.58
N VAL A 74 -30.49 0.43 17.35
CA VAL A 74 -30.06 1.37 18.39
C VAL A 74 -30.44 2.80 17.99
N ASP A 75 -30.33 3.72 18.96
CA ASP A 75 -30.60 5.14 18.67
C ASP A 75 -29.74 5.62 17.49
N GLY A 76 -30.44 6.10 16.45
CA GLY A 76 -29.81 6.64 15.24
C GLY A 76 -29.16 5.62 14.32
N GLY A 77 -29.46 4.30 14.43
CA GLY A 77 -28.88 3.34 13.51
C GLY A 77 -29.11 1.87 13.80
N TRP A 78 -28.20 1.04 13.28
CA TRP A 78 -28.18 -0.41 13.42
C TRP A 78 -26.81 -0.87 13.88
N GLU A 79 -26.76 -1.87 14.74
CA GLU A 79 -25.54 -2.53 15.18
C GLU A 79 -25.52 -3.99 14.79
N VAL A 80 -24.37 -4.42 14.27
CA VAL A 80 -24.04 -5.83 14.05
C VAL A 80 -23.00 -6.21 15.09
N ARG A 81 -23.36 -7.12 15.99
CA ARG A 81 -22.46 -7.72 16.98
C ARG A 81 -21.89 -8.99 16.40
N MET A 82 -20.57 -9.18 16.54
CA MET A 82 -19.87 -10.33 15.99
C MET A 82 -18.73 -10.76 16.92
N GLN A 83 -18.35 -12.00 16.78
CA GLN A 83 -17.25 -12.60 17.51
C GLN A 83 -15.96 -11.77 17.36
N TRP A 84 -15.27 -11.53 18.47
CA TRP A 84 -13.88 -11.12 18.46
C TRP A 84 -13.00 -12.33 18.12
N ILE A 85 -12.01 -12.14 17.25
CA ILE A 85 -11.03 -13.18 16.91
C ILE A 85 -9.78 -12.91 17.74
N GLU A 86 -9.54 -13.76 18.71
CA GLU A 86 -8.46 -13.62 19.67
C GLU A 86 -7.09 -13.64 18.99
N ASP A 87 -6.19 -12.73 19.44
CA ASP A 87 -4.81 -12.62 18.98
C ASP A 87 -4.66 -12.53 17.46
N ALA A 88 -5.69 -11.97 16.80
CA ALA A 88 -5.68 -11.80 15.36
C ALA A 88 -5.37 -10.34 14.99
N HIS A 89 -4.47 -10.19 14.03
CA HIS A 89 -4.02 -8.90 13.51
C HIS A 89 -4.21 -8.81 12.02
N ALA A 90 -4.38 -7.58 11.52
CA ALA A 90 -4.57 -7.39 10.09
C ALA A 90 -3.33 -7.84 9.30
N LEU A 91 -3.54 -8.56 8.19
CA LEU A 91 -2.46 -8.92 7.26
C LEU A 91 -1.65 -7.68 6.84
N ALA A 92 -2.29 -6.51 6.77
CA ALA A 92 -1.61 -5.23 6.49
C ALA A 92 -0.55 -4.87 7.53
N GLU A 93 -0.74 -5.18 8.81
CA GLU A 93 0.23 -4.92 9.88
C GLU A 93 1.47 -5.82 9.75
N HIS A 94 1.28 -7.09 9.40
CA HIS A 94 2.37 -8.02 9.11
C HIS A 94 3.15 -7.61 7.85
N LEU A 95 2.45 -7.19 6.82
CA LEU A 95 3.06 -6.70 5.57
C LEU A 95 3.87 -5.42 5.75
N SER A 96 3.47 -4.53 6.65
CA SER A 96 4.20 -3.30 6.97
C SER A 96 5.40 -3.52 7.90
N GLY A 97 5.54 -4.72 8.48
CA GLY A 97 6.55 -5.01 9.49
C GLY A 97 6.19 -4.53 10.91
N ALA A 98 4.98 -3.97 11.10
CA ALA A 98 4.49 -3.57 12.43
C ALA A 98 4.24 -4.78 13.34
N ARG A 99 4.07 -5.96 12.76
CA ARG A 99 3.91 -7.24 13.44
C ARG A 99 4.77 -8.32 12.80
N ALA A 100 5.34 -9.19 13.62
CA ALA A 100 6.01 -10.39 13.13
C ALA A 100 5.00 -11.35 12.47
N TRP A 101 5.46 -12.12 11.50
CA TRP A 101 4.63 -13.14 10.87
C TRP A 101 4.33 -14.28 11.86
N PRO A 102 3.07 -14.72 12.02
CA PRO A 102 2.70 -15.78 12.97
C PRO A 102 3.08 -17.18 12.48
N ALA A 103 3.45 -17.32 11.20
CA ALA A 103 3.86 -18.60 10.60
C ALA A 103 4.80 -18.34 9.41
N PRO A 104 5.51 -19.37 8.89
CA PRO A 104 6.36 -19.24 7.71
C PRO A 104 5.60 -18.70 6.49
N PRO A 105 6.22 -17.83 5.67
CA PRO A 105 5.56 -17.19 4.52
C PRO A 105 4.89 -18.16 3.55
N GLU A 106 5.48 -19.32 3.32
CA GLU A 106 4.91 -20.35 2.43
C GLU A 106 3.62 -20.95 2.96
N SER A 107 3.53 -21.12 4.28
CA SER A 107 2.32 -21.60 4.96
C SER A 107 1.22 -20.55 4.87
N LEU A 108 1.56 -19.29 5.10
CA LEU A 108 0.62 -18.17 5.01
C LEU A 108 0.11 -17.97 3.59
N ALA A 109 0.98 -18.11 2.58
CA ALA A 109 0.55 -18.04 1.19
C ALA A 109 -0.54 -19.07 0.85
N ARG A 110 -0.36 -20.32 1.33
CA ARG A 110 -1.36 -21.38 1.17
C ARG A 110 -2.63 -21.09 1.94
N GLU A 111 -2.50 -20.59 3.16
CA GLU A 111 -3.63 -20.29 4.03
C GLU A 111 -4.52 -19.16 3.45
N LEU A 112 -3.91 -18.10 2.95
CA LEU A 112 -4.62 -17.01 2.26
C LEU A 112 -5.32 -17.50 0.98
N ALA A 113 -4.66 -18.38 0.23
CA ALA A 113 -5.24 -18.97 -0.97
C ALA A 113 -6.47 -19.84 -0.65
N ARG A 114 -6.40 -20.66 0.40
CA ARG A 114 -7.52 -21.51 0.87
C ARG A 114 -8.69 -20.67 1.39
N LEU A 115 -8.40 -19.58 2.13
CA LEU A 115 -9.45 -18.67 2.56
C LEU A 115 -10.20 -18.10 1.36
N LEU A 116 -9.46 -17.60 0.36
CA LEU A 116 -10.06 -17.04 -0.86
C LEU A 116 -10.83 -18.11 -1.66
N ALA A 117 -10.28 -19.31 -1.79
CA ALA A 117 -10.95 -20.44 -2.45
C ALA A 117 -12.28 -20.80 -1.77
N LYS A 118 -12.31 -20.81 -0.44
CA LYS A 118 -13.54 -21.07 0.34
C LYS A 118 -14.59 -19.97 0.18
N LEU A 119 -14.18 -18.69 0.10
CA LEU A 119 -15.08 -17.58 -0.22
C LEU A 119 -15.70 -17.76 -1.60
N HIS A 120 -14.90 -18.16 -2.58
CA HIS A 120 -15.36 -18.40 -3.95
C HIS A 120 -16.27 -19.65 -4.04
N ASP A 121 -15.97 -20.69 -3.28
CA ASP A 121 -16.82 -21.89 -3.17
C ASP A 121 -18.17 -21.56 -2.52
N ALA A 122 -18.17 -20.69 -1.52
CA ALA A 122 -19.38 -20.13 -0.92
C ALA A 122 -20.13 -19.16 -1.86
N GLN A 123 -19.66 -18.95 -3.10
CA GLN A 123 -20.21 -18.04 -4.13
C GLN A 123 -20.21 -16.57 -3.69
N VAL A 124 -19.25 -16.15 -2.89
CA VAL A 124 -19.16 -14.78 -2.36
C VAL A 124 -18.25 -13.95 -3.22
N ASP A 125 -18.79 -12.82 -3.66
CA ASP A 125 -18.10 -11.69 -4.25
C ASP A 125 -17.74 -10.69 -3.14
N HIS A 126 -16.43 -10.48 -2.89
CA HIS A 126 -15.93 -9.57 -1.87
C HIS A 126 -15.18 -8.39 -2.49
N PRO A 127 -15.87 -7.37 -3.02
CA PRO A 127 -15.26 -6.29 -3.82
C PRO A 127 -14.24 -5.44 -3.05
N ASP A 128 -14.20 -5.54 -1.74
CA ASP A 128 -13.28 -4.80 -0.85
C ASP A 128 -12.24 -5.73 -0.18
N LEU A 129 -11.93 -6.86 -0.80
CA LEU A 129 -10.94 -7.81 -0.27
C LEU A 129 -9.53 -7.26 -0.45
N HIS A 130 -8.94 -6.78 0.64
CA HIS A 130 -7.56 -6.26 0.69
C HIS A 130 -6.91 -6.67 2.02
N PRO A 131 -5.58 -6.53 2.18
CA PRO A 131 -4.89 -6.98 3.39
C PRO A 131 -5.41 -6.44 4.72
N GLY A 132 -6.04 -5.27 4.73
CA GLY A 132 -6.68 -4.71 5.94
C GLY A 132 -8.00 -5.41 6.30
N ASN A 133 -8.59 -6.20 5.38
CA ASN A 133 -9.82 -6.97 5.59
C ASN A 133 -9.55 -8.48 5.69
N VAL A 134 -8.28 -8.84 5.92
CA VAL A 134 -7.87 -10.20 6.26
C VAL A 134 -7.11 -10.13 7.58
N LEU A 135 -7.51 -10.93 8.57
CA LEU A 135 -6.78 -11.11 9.81
C LEU A 135 -6.00 -12.41 9.79
N LEU A 136 -4.85 -12.42 10.48
CA LEU A 136 -4.09 -13.63 10.80
C LEU A 136 -4.12 -13.82 12.33
N ASP A 137 -4.59 -14.97 12.79
CA ASP A 137 -4.52 -15.31 14.21
C ASP A 137 -3.13 -15.83 14.61
N ALA A 138 -2.90 -16.04 15.91
CA ALA A 138 -1.62 -16.51 16.45
C ALA A 138 -1.15 -17.86 15.86
N ARG A 139 -2.07 -18.67 15.30
CA ARG A 139 -1.75 -19.93 14.61
C ARG A 139 -1.52 -19.76 13.11
N GLY A 140 -1.54 -18.52 12.60
CA GLY A 140 -1.39 -18.21 11.19
C GLY A 140 -2.61 -18.54 10.34
N ARG A 141 -3.77 -18.78 10.94
CA ARG A 141 -5.02 -19.02 10.19
C ARG A 141 -5.58 -17.68 9.72
N ALA A 142 -5.96 -17.62 8.46
CA ALA A 142 -6.53 -16.43 7.85
C ALA A 142 -8.05 -16.35 8.03
N TRP A 143 -8.54 -15.15 8.34
CA TRP A 143 -9.94 -14.79 8.56
C TRP A 143 -10.32 -13.62 7.67
N ALA A 144 -11.45 -13.71 6.97
CA ALA A 144 -11.98 -12.59 6.21
C ALA A 144 -12.95 -11.77 7.07
N ILE A 145 -12.86 -10.44 6.95
CA ILE A 145 -13.71 -9.49 7.70
C ILE A 145 -14.28 -8.41 6.78
N ASP A 146 -15.22 -7.62 7.29
CA ASP A 146 -15.83 -6.45 6.62
C ASP A 146 -16.66 -6.79 5.37
N PHE A 147 -17.71 -7.59 5.56
CA PHE A 147 -18.60 -8.07 4.50
C PHE A 147 -19.72 -7.08 4.09
N HIS A 148 -19.72 -5.84 4.55
CA HIS A 148 -20.81 -4.88 4.30
C HIS A 148 -21.05 -4.58 2.81
N LYS A 149 -20.04 -4.73 1.94
CA LYS A 149 -20.14 -4.61 0.47
C LYS A 149 -20.21 -5.96 -0.23
N ALA A 150 -19.93 -7.04 0.49
CA ALA A 150 -19.91 -8.38 -0.08
C ALA A 150 -21.32 -8.84 -0.45
N ARG A 151 -21.40 -9.73 -1.43
CA ARG A 151 -22.65 -10.29 -1.90
C ARG A 151 -22.47 -11.77 -2.20
N ARG A 152 -23.46 -12.57 -1.85
CA ARG A 152 -23.54 -13.93 -2.33
C ARG A 152 -24.27 -13.96 -3.67
N ALA A 153 -23.67 -14.57 -4.66
CA ALA A 153 -24.25 -14.81 -5.98
C ALA A 153 -24.83 -16.24 -6.04
N ARG A 154 -25.75 -16.47 -6.96
CA ARG A 154 -26.19 -17.85 -7.29
C ARG A 154 -25.02 -18.66 -7.89
N ARG A 155 -24.24 -18.00 -8.75
CA ARG A 155 -22.98 -18.49 -9.34
C ARG A 155 -21.99 -17.35 -9.38
N LEU A 156 -20.82 -17.53 -8.76
CA LEU A 156 -19.75 -16.52 -8.80
C LEU A 156 -19.19 -16.41 -10.22
N LYS A 157 -19.20 -15.20 -10.75
CA LYS A 157 -18.65 -14.93 -12.08
C LYS A 157 -17.11 -14.96 -12.03
N PRO A 158 -16.43 -15.51 -13.05
CA PRO A 158 -14.95 -15.50 -13.12
C PRO A 158 -14.34 -14.09 -13.00
N ALA A 159 -15.03 -13.07 -13.51
CA ALA A 159 -14.60 -11.68 -13.35
C ALA A 159 -14.61 -11.19 -11.89
N CYS A 160 -15.50 -11.69 -11.03
CA CYS A 160 -15.50 -11.38 -9.60
C CYS A 160 -14.34 -12.07 -8.90
N ALA A 161 -14.12 -13.36 -9.15
CA ALA A 161 -12.97 -14.10 -8.61
C ALA A 161 -11.64 -13.47 -9.05
N TRP A 162 -11.54 -13.08 -10.31
CA TRP A 162 -10.38 -12.34 -10.83
C TRP A 162 -10.14 -11.02 -10.09
N ARG A 163 -11.18 -10.23 -9.87
CA ARG A 163 -11.09 -8.97 -9.15
C ARG A 163 -10.60 -9.16 -7.70
N ASP A 164 -11.08 -10.21 -7.02
CA ASP A 164 -10.68 -10.51 -5.65
C ASP A 164 -9.20 -10.95 -5.59
N LEU A 165 -8.75 -11.79 -6.53
CA LEU A 165 -7.34 -12.14 -6.72
C LEU A 165 -6.48 -10.90 -6.94
N VAL A 166 -6.87 -10.03 -7.89
CA VAL A 166 -6.15 -8.78 -8.21
C VAL A 166 -6.13 -7.84 -7.01
N SER A 167 -7.22 -7.76 -6.24
CA SER A 167 -7.33 -6.87 -5.09
C SER A 167 -6.36 -7.27 -3.97
N LEU A 168 -6.32 -8.57 -3.64
CA LEU A 168 -5.42 -9.10 -2.63
C LEU A 168 -3.95 -9.02 -3.11
N ALA A 169 -3.69 -9.40 -4.37
CA ALA A 169 -2.37 -9.30 -4.97
C ALA A 169 -1.84 -7.85 -5.00
N ALA A 170 -2.67 -6.86 -5.32
CA ALA A 170 -2.28 -5.45 -5.31
C ALA A 170 -1.85 -4.96 -3.93
N GLY A 171 -2.51 -5.44 -2.88
CA GLY A 171 -2.18 -5.06 -1.50
C GLY A 171 -0.98 -5.79 -0.91
N THR A 172 -0.63 -6.99 -1.42
CA THR A 172 0.48 -7.80 -0.91
C THR A 172 1.76 -7.68 -1.73
N ARG A 173 1.67 -7.24 -2.98
CA ARG A 173 2.73 -7.28 -3.99
C ARG A 173 4.05 -6.66 -3.54
N GLU A 174 4.00 -5.51 -2.91
CA GLU A 174 5.20 -4.75 -2.52
C GLU A 174 5.93 -5.34 -1.31
N CYS A 175 5.25 -6.17 -0.53
CA CYS A 175 5.75 -6.70 0.73
C CYS A 175 5.98 -8.23 0.69
N THR A 176 5.72 -8.88 -0.46
CA THR A 176 5.87 -10.33 -0.60
C THR A 176 6.84 -10.71 -1.71
N THR A 177 7.51 -11.85 -1.56
CA THR A 177 8.42 -12.39 -2.57
C THR A 177 7.66 -12.96 -3.77
N PRO A 178 8.27 -13.06 -4.96
CA PRO A 178 7.69 -13.79 -6.10
C PRO A 178 7.33 -15.23 -5.76
N HIS A 179 8.11 -15.88 -4.90
CA HIS A 179 7.87 -17.26 -4.45
C HIS A 179 6.56 -17.35 -3.63
N PHE A 180 6.34 -16.41 -2.70
CA PHE A 180 5.09 -16.32 -1.94
C PHE A 180 3.89 -16.20 -2.89
N ARG A 181 3.96 -15.30 -3.87
CA ARG A 181 2.86 -15.05 -4.81
C ARG A 181 2.59 -16.25 -5.72
N ALA A 182 3.65 -16.92 -6.19
CA ALA A 182 3.51 -18.14 -6.97
C ALA A 182 2.87 -19.27 -6.14
N ARG A 183 3.28 -19.43 -4.87
CA ARG A 183 2.72 -20.43 -3.96
C ARG A 183 1.23 -20.15 -3.68
N PHE A 184 0.87 -18.89 -3.44
CA PHE A 184 -0.52 -18.46 -3.28
C PHE A 184 -1.37 -18.83 -4.52
N LEU A 185 -0.91 -18.47 -5.72
CA LEU A 185 -1.65 -18.72 -6.95
C LEU A 185 -1.83 -20.21 -7.24
N LEU A 186 -0.78 -21.01 -7.06
CA LEU A 186 -0.86 -22.46 -7.26
C LEU A 186 -1.82 -23.12 -6.27
N GLU A 187 -1.80 -22.71 -5.00
CA GLU A 187 -2.71 -23.26 -4.00
C GLU A 187 -4.16 -22.82 -4.27
N TRP A 188 -4.38 -21.58 -4.71
CA TRP A 188 -5.72 -21.13 -5.10
C TRP A 188 -6.28 -21.96 -6.27
N LEU A 189 -5.47 -22.20 -7.32
CA LEU A 189 -5.87 -23.04 -8.47
C LEU A 189 -6.22 -24.47 -8.07
N ARG A 190 -5.61 -25.00 -7.00
CA ARG A 190 -5.89 -26.34 -6.47
C ARG A 190 -7.16 -26.39 -5.62
N SER A 191 -7.41 -25.31 -4.86
CA SER A 191 -8.43 -25.30 -3.81
C SER A 191 -9.74 -24.64 -4.24
N ALA A 192 -9.74 -23.80 -5.27
CA ALA A 192 -10.94 -23.17 -5.80
C ALA A 192 -11.81 -24.17 -6.57
N PRO A 193 -13.14 -23.91 -6.67
CA PRO A 193 -14.02 -24.72 -7.51
C PRO A 193 -13.47 -24.87 -8.93
N GLN A 194 -13.29 -26.11 -9.40
CA GLN A 194 -12.57 -26.39 -10.65
C GLN A 194 -13.16 -25.67 -11.89
N PRO A 195 -14.47 -25.57 -12.10
CA PRO A 195 -15.02 -24.79 -13.20
C PRO A 195 -14.61 -23.32 -13.13
N LEU A 196 -14.61 -22.72 -11.94
CA LEU A 196 -14.20 -21.32 -11.76
C LEU A 196 -12.71 -21.11 -11.98
N ALA A 197 -11.89 -22.01 -11.44
CA ALA A 197 -10.42 -21.96 -11.62
C ALA A 197 -10.05 -22.11 -13.09
N GLN A 198 -10.70 -23.01 -13.81
CA GLN A 198 -10.50 -23.22 -15.24
C GLN A 198 -10.93 -21.98 -16.06
N ASP A 199 -12.12 -21.44 -15.79
CA ASP A 199 -12.62 -20.21 -16.45
C ASP A 199 -11.65 -19.02 -16.25
N VAL A 200 -11.04 -18.88 -15.04
CA VAL A 200 -10.06 -17.82 -14.75
C VAL A 200 -8.75 -18.08 -15.50
N LEU A 201 -8.32 -19.34 -15.58
CA LEU A 201 -7.10 -19.73 -16.29
C LEU A 201 -7.21 -19.48 -17.79
N GLU A 202 -8.33 -19.85 -18.40
CA GLU A 202 -8.63 -19.65 -19.83
C GLU A 202 -8.61 -18.18 -20.22
N ARG A 203 -9.25 -17.33 -19.42
CA ARG A 203 -9.24 -15.87 -19.62
C ARG A 203 -7.86 -15.24 -19.60
N ALA A 204 -6.92 -15.87 -18.92
CA ALA A 204 -5.54 -15.40 -18.80
C ALA A 204 -4.59 -16.02 -19.83
N GLY A 205 -5.07 -16.78 -20.80
CA GLY A 205 -4.27 -17.42 -21.85
C GLY A 205 -3.93 -18.88 -21.58
N ASN A 206 -4.75 -19.56 -20.79
CA ASN A 206 -4.76 -21.02 -20.55
C ASN A 206 -3.42 -21.62 -20.07
N SER A 207 -2.59 -20.81 -19.42
CA SER A 207 -1.38 -21.29 -18.77
C SER A 207 -1.14 -20.62 -17.42
N ARG A 208 -0.56 -21.36 -16.46
CA ARG A 208 -0.21 -20.82 -15.14
C ARG A 208 0.76 -19.63 -15.22
N HIS A 209 1.63 -19.65 -16.21
CA HIS A 209 2.58 -18.55 -16.45
C HIS A 209 1.87 -17.30 -16.95
N ALA A 210 0.97 -17.42 -17.94
CA ALA A 210 0.16 -16.33 -18.44
C ALA A 210 -0.74 -15.76 -17.34
N LEU A 211 -1.37 -16.63 -16.53
CA LEU A 211 -2.18 -16.21 -15.39
C LEU A 211 -1.36 -15.41 -14.36
N ALA A 212 -0.17 -15.89 -13.99
CA ALA A 212 0.70 -15.16 -13.07
C ALA A 212 1.13 -13.80 -13.63
N ALA A 213 1.50 -13.74 -14.91
CA ALA A 213 1.88 -12.50 -15.58
C ALA A 213 0.72 -11.50 -15.65
N ALA A 214 -0.48 -11.95 -16.03
CA ALA A 214 -1.69 -11.13 -16.06
C ALA A 214 -2.06 -10.62 -14.65
N LEU A 215 -1.99 -11.47 -13.63
CA LEU A 215 -2.24 -11.08 -12.24
C LEU A 215 -1.28 -9.99 -11.77
N GLU A 216 0.01 -10.15 -12.03
CA GLU A 216 1.03 -9.16 -11.69
C GLU A 216 0.78 -7.81 -12.40
N GLN A 217 0.42 -7.84 -13.69
CA GLN A 217 0.11 -6.65 -14.45
C GLN A 217 -1.11 -5.90 -13.90
N HIS A 218 -2.21 -6.61 -13.63
CA HIS A 218 -3.43 -6.01 -13.12
C HIS A 218 -3.29 -5.55 -11.66
N ALA A 219 -2.58 -6.31 -10.82
CA ALA A 219 -2.26 -5.92 -9.45
C ALA A 219 -1.45 -4.61 -9.40
N ARG A 220 -0.45 -4.48 -10.29
CA ARG A 220 0.33 -3.24 -10.44
C ARG A 220 -0.55 -2.06 -10.86
N ALA A 221 -1.37 -2.23 -11.89
CA ALA A 221 -2.26 -1.18 -12.37
C ALA A 221 -3.23 -0.72 -11.27
N ARG A 222 -3.85 -1.68 -10.55
CA ARG A 222 -4.74 -1.39 -9.42
C ARG A 222 -4.03 -0.66 -8.28
N ARG A 223 -2.79 -1.04 -7.97
CA ARG A 223 -1.98 -0.36 -6.95
C ARG A 223 -1.67 1.07 -7.35
N CYS A 224 -1.25 1.32 -8.58
CA CYS A 224 -1.00 2.67 -9.09
C CYS A 224 -2.26 3.55 -9.00
N ALA A 225 -3.40 3.05 -9.48
CA ALA A 225 -4.67 3.77 -9.38
C ALA A 225 -5.07 4.07 -7.92
N ALA A 226 -4.84 3.13 -6.99
CA ALA A 226 -5.10 3.35 -5.57
C ALA A 226 -4.18 4.41 -4.96
N VAL A 227 -2.92 4.46 -5.36
CA VAL A 227 -1.96 5.50 -4.96
C VAL A 227 -2.38 6.86 -5.48
N ASP A 228 -2.73 6.97 -6.77
CA ASP A 228 -3.18 8.23 -7.36
C ASP A 228 -4.45 8.76 -6.67
N LYS A 229 -5.38 7.88 -6.30
CA LYS A 229 -6.55 8.23 -5.50
C LYS A 229 -6.18 8.72 -4.09
N ARG A 230 -5.19 8.10 -3.44
CA ARG A 230 -4.72 8.52 -2.12
C ARG A 230 -3.94 9.83 -2.17
N ARG A 231 -3.16 10.06 -3.22
CA ARG A 231 -2.44 11.31 -3.45
C ARG A 231 -3.35 12.53 -3.35
N ALA A 232 -4.59 12.44 -3.84
CA ALA A 232 -5.55 13.54 -3.74
C ALA A 232 -5.89 13.95 -2.29
N ARG A 233 -5.63 13.10 -1.30
CA ARG A 233 -5.84 13.44 0.13
C ARG A 233 -4.80 14.42 0.68
N TRP A 234 -3.65 14.55 0.02
CA TRP A 234 -2.58 15.46 0.40
C TRP A 234 -2.80 16.91 -0.11
N LEU A 235 -3.85 17.11 -0.91
CA LEU A 235 -4.26 18.42 -1.45
C LEU A 235 -5.60 18.90 -0.86
N ARG A 236 -6.03 18.34 0.24
CA ARG A 236 -7.27 18.72 0.94
C ARG A 236 -7.23 18.23 2.38
N GLU A 237 -8.17 18.69 3.21
CA GLU A 237 -8.33 18.13 4.53
C GLU A 237 -8.60 16.62 4.50
N SER A 238 -7.81 15.89 5.27
CA SER A 238 -7.86 14.43 5.31
C SER A 238 -7.19 13.88 6.56
N SER A 239 -7.12 12.54 6.69
CA SER A 239 -6.32 11.89 7.73
C SER A 239 -4.80 12.11 7.56
N ALA A 240 -4.33 12.50 6.38
CA ALA A 240 -2.91 12.70 6.11
C ALA A 240 -2.48 14.15 6.25
N CYS A 241 -3.35 15.10 5.90
CA CYS A 241 -2.99 16.50 5.67
C CYS A 241 -4.08 17.44 6.17
N VAL A 242 -3.65 18.59 6.67
CA VAL A 242 -4.49 19.72 7.04
C VAL A 242 -4.17 20.88 6.10
N PRO A 243 -5.16 21.49 5.41
CA PRO A 243 -4.94 22.72 4.68
C PRO A 243 -4.73 23.87 5.67
N LEU A 244 -3.95 24.85 5.22
CA LEU A 244 -3.73 26.10 5.92
C LEU A 244 -4.58 27.18 5.25
N ASP A 245 -5.48 27.76 5.99
CA ASP A 245 -6.45 28.78 5.51
C ASP A 245 -6.14 30.16 6.08
N GLY A 246 -6.80 31.20 5.56
CA GLY A 246 -6.64 32.61 5.99
C GLY A 246 -5.41 33.26 5.37
N GLU A 247 -4.58 33.91 6.20
CA GLU A 247 -3.34 34.57 5.74
C GLU A 247 -2.27 33.57 5.25
N ARG A 248 -2.37 32.33 5.67
CA ARG A 248 -1.46 31.23 5.30
C ARG A 248 -2.17 30.29 4.37
N HIS A 249 -1.70 30.20 3.14
CA HIS A 249 -2.12 29.17 2.20
C HIS A 249 -1.08 28.07 2.13
N GLY A 250 -1.52 26.81 2.14
CA GLY A 250 -0.62 25.68 2.04
C GLY A 250 -1.20 24.40 2.66
N PHE A 251 -0.29 23.52 3.03
CA PHE A 251 -0.64 22.20 3.60
C PHE A 251 0.38 21.81 4.67
N VAL A 252 -0.08 21.08 5.68
CA VAL A 252 0.79 20.48 6.68
C VAL A 252 0.36 19.04 6.96
N ARG A 253 1.33 18.15 7.14
CA ARG A 253 1.05 16.78 7.60
C ARG A 253 0.38 16.84 8.97
N ARG A 254 -0.73 16.14 9.14
CA ARG A 254 -1.56 16.22 10.35
C ARG A 254 -0.75 15.96 11.63
N GLU A 255 0.15 14.98 11.61
CA GLU A 255 1.01 14.62 12.72
C GLU A 255 2.05 15.70 13.07
N ALA A 256 2.37 16.57 12.12
CA ALA A 256 3.38 17.61 12.26
C ALA A 256 2.80 18.99 12.58
N LEU A 257 1.48 19.15 12.62
CA LEU A 257 0.82 20.45 12.77
C LEU A 257 1.30 21.22 14.02
N ALA A 258 1.46 20.52 15.15
CA ALA A 258 1.94 21.12 16.39
C ALA A 258 3.47 21.31 16.48
N GLN A 259 4.22 20.76 15.51
CA GLN A 259 5.70 20.74 15.54
C GLN A 259 6.33 21.75 14.58
N VAL A 260 5.55 22.26 13.62
CA VAL A 260 6.05 23.17 12.57
C VAL A 260 5.79 24.61 12.94
N ASP A 261 6.86 25.36 13.20
CA ASP A 261 6.77 26.81 13.25
C ASP A 261 6.82 27.38 11.83
N PHE A 262 5.69 27.90 11.36
CA PHE A 262 5.56 28.49 10.03
C PHE A 262 6.27 29.84 9.89
N ALA A 263 6.59 30.52 11.00
CA ALA A 263 7.32 31.78 10.99
C ALA A 263 8.84 31.54 10.91
N ALA A 264 9.31 30.42 11.42
CA ALA A 264 10.73 30.09 11.51
C ALA A 264 11.03 28.66 10.98
N PRO A 265 10.77 28.37 9.69
CA PRO A 265 10.98 27.05 9.12
C PRO A 265 12.45 26.61 9.10
N GLU A 266 13.41 27.54 9.25
CA GLU A 266 14.84 27.28 9.39
C GLU A 266 15.24 26.58 10.69
N GLN A 267 14.37 26.56 11.70
CA GLN A 267 14.56 25.81 12.95
C GLN A 267 14.31 24.32 12.78
N LEU A 268 13.70 23.89 11.66
CA LEU A 268 13.54 22.48 11.35
C LEU A 268 14.90 21.76 11.26
N PRO A 269 15.01 20.51 11.77
CA PRO A 269 16.29 19.81 11.86
C PRO A 269 16.88 19.49 10.47
N ARG A 270 17.92 20.21 10.07
CA ARG A 270 18.56 20.11 8.73
C ARG A 270 19.09 18.69 8.42
N ALA A 271 19.46 17.93 9.44
CA ALA A 271 19.89 16.55 9.22
C ALA A 271 18.76 15.63 8.73
N ARG A 272 17.51 16.03 8.86
CA ARG A 272 16.32 15.22 8.49
C ARG A 272 15.32 15.97 7.61
N VAL A 273 15.48 17.25 7.42
CA VAL A 273 14.51 18.07 6.68
C VAL A 273 15.21 18.82 5.55
N LEU A 274 14.73 18.61 4.35
CA LEU A 274 15.06 19.41 3.18
C LEU A 274 14.09 20.59 3.10
N LEU A 275 14.60 21.79 3.31
CA LEU A 275 13.85 23.04 3.16
C LEU A 275 14.15 23.65 1.78
N LEU A 276 13.12 23.80 0.96
CA LEU A 276 13.19 24.42 -0.36
C LEU A 276 12.54 25.80 -0.31
N ARG A 277 13.22 26.78 -0.86
CA ARG A 277 12.75 28.17 -1.04
C ARG A 277 12.83 28.53 -2.53
N GLU A 278 12.38 29.72 -2.91
CA GLU A 278 12.41 30.20 -4.29
C GLU A 278 11.70 29.32 -5.32
N LEU A 279 10.66 28.58 -4.86
CA LEU A 279 9.79 27.82 -5.72
C LEU A 279 8.71 28.71 -6.31
N SER A 280 8.34 28.51 -7.56
CA SER A 280 7.03 28.96 -8.02
C SER A 280 5.91 28.17 -7.31
N GLU A 281 4.70 28.70 -7.23
CA GLU A 281 3.58 27.99 -6.63
C GLU A 281 3.32 26.63 -7.32
N ARG A 282 3.40 26.62 -8.65
CA ARG A 282 3.26 25.41 -9.46
C ARG A 282 4.33 24.37 -9.12
N GLU A 283 5.59 24.77 -8.96
CA GLU A 283 6.67 23.86 -8.58
C GLU A 283 6.48 23.32 -7.16
N ALA A 284 6.13 24.19 -6.22
CA ALA A 284 5.91 23.80 -4.82
C ALA A 284 4.80 22.75 -4.71
N LEU A 285 3.67 22.97 -5.36
CA LEU A 285 2.56 22.01 -5.39
C LEU A 285 2.93 20.72 -6.14
N ALA A 286 3.72 20.81 -7.22
CA ALA A 286 4.19 19.65 -7.96
C ALA A 286 5.13 18.79 -7.10
N VAL A 287 6.11 19.40 -6.44
CA VAL A 287 7.04 18.67 -5.54
C VAL A 287 6.30 18.07 -4.36
N TRP A 288 5.39 18.82 -3.71
CA TRP A 288 4.54 18.31 -2.63
C TRP A 288 3.75 17.08 -3.07
N SER A 289 3.03 17.18 -4.18
CA SER A 289 2.19 16.12 -4.72
C SER A 289 3.01 14.89 -5.15
N ASN A 290 4.20 15.09 -5.73
CA ASN A 290 5.08 13.99 -6.13
C ASN A 290 5.73 13.30 -4.93
N ALA A 291 6.15 14.05 -3.91
CA ALA A 291 6.66 13.49 -2.66
C ALA A 291 5.58 12.63 -1.97
N ALA A 292 4.34 13.11 -1.93
CA ALA A 292 3.21 12.34 -1.43
C ALA A 292 2.99 11.06 -2.26
N ARG A 293 3.05 11.14 -3.58
CA ARG A 293 2.91 9.99 -4.48
C ARG A 293 3.99 8.94 -4.24
N LEU A 294 5.24 9.35 -4.14
CA LEU A 294 6.37 8.44 -3.89
C LEU A 294 6.24 7.76 -2.52
N SER A 295 5.86 8.53 -1.49
CA SER A 295 5.60 8.01 -0.15
C SER A 295 4.46 6.98 -0.13
N GLU A 296 3.35 7.26 -0.82
CA GLU A 296 2.22 6.34 -0.94
C GLU A 296 2.57 5.04 -1.71
N HIS A 297 3.57 5.09 -2.57
CA HIS A 297 4.15 3.90 -3.21
C HIS A 297 5.10 3.13 -2.28
N GLY A 298 5.41 3.64 -1.10
CA GLY A 298 6.36 3.00 -0.17
C GLY A 298 7.81 3.05 -0.68
N LEU A 299 8.15 4.03 -1.49
CA LEU A 299 9.53 4.26 -1.94
C LEU A 299 10.36 4.93 -0.84
N ALA A 300 11.66 4.66 -0.83
CA ALA A 300 12.59 5.43 -0.02
C ALA A 300 12.65 6.87 -0.57
N CYS A 301 11.86 7.77 0.01
CA CYS A 301 11.75 9.17 -0.41
C CYS A 301 11.54 10.08 0.79
N LEU A 302 11.81 11.36 0.58
CA LEU A 302 11.41 12.37 1.54
C LEU A 302 9.89 12.54 1.50
N ARG A 303 9.29 12.62 2.69
CA ARG A 303 7.83 12.74 2.85
C ARG A 303 7.44 14.21 2.98
N PRO A 304 6.27 14.62 2.48
CA PRO A 304 5.77 15.97 2.72
C PRO A 304 5.65 16.22 4.23
N LEU A 305 6.20 17.35 4.70
CA LEU A 305 6.11 17.78 6.08
C LEU A 305 5.20 18.99 6.20
N ALA A 306 5.58 20.10 5.54
CA ALA A 306 4.79 21.32 5.50
C ALA A 306 5.07 22.09 4.19
N LEU A 307 4.06 22.79 3.70
CA LEU A 307 4.12 23.69 2.55
C LEU A 307 3.45 25.00 2.92
N SER A 308 4.17 26.12 2.81
CA SER A 308 3.63 27.47 2.87
C SER A 308 3.65 28.08 1.48
N LEU A 309 2.54 28.65 1.04
CA LEU A 309 2.42 29.39 -0.22
C LEU A 309 2.37 30.91 0.01
N ARG A 310 1.95 31.34 1.21
CA ARG A 310 1.85 32.75 1.64
C ARG A 310 2.11 32.85 3.15
N PRO A 311 2.59 33.95 3.71
CA PRO A 311 3.15 35.11 2.99
C PRO A 311 4.50 34.79 2.35
N GLN A 312 5.28 33.88 2.92
CA GLN A 312 6.55 33.39 2.37
C GLN A 312 6.36 31.97 1.83
N ARG A 313 6.91 31.74 0.63
CA ARG A 313 6.82 30.44 -0.02
C ARG A 313 8.00 29.57 0.35
N TRP A 314 7.71 28.42 0.94
CA TRP A 314 8.69 27.36 1.25
C TRP A 314 8.03 26.00 1.32
N LEU A 315 8.83 24.97 1.15
CA LEU A 315 8.43 23.57 1.22
C LEU A 315 9.44 22.81 2.07
N ALA A 316 8.95 22.12 3.11
CA ALA A 316 9.73 21.21 3.94
C ALA A 316 9.35 19.75 3.64
N LEU A 317 10.39 18.94 3.42
CA LEU A 317 10.27 17.50 3.18
C LEU A 317 11.10 16.76 4.24
N GLU A 318 10.53 15.78 4.92
CA GLU A 318 11.19 14.99 5.95
C GLU A 318 11.83 13.73 5.37
N ALA A 319 13.10 13.51 5.65
CA ALA A 319 13.84 12.32 5.24
C ALA A 319 13.56 11.11 6.14
N PRO A 320 13.63 9.87 5.63
CA PRO A 320 13.45 8.66 6.40
C PRO A 320 14.65 8.38 7.33
N PHE A 321 15.79 9.03 7.11
CA PHE A 321 17.02 8.90 7.88
C PHE A 321 17.84 10.21 7.86
N ASP A 322 18.77 10.35 8.81
CA ASP A 322 19.68 11.49 8.87
C ASP A 322 20.64 11.49 7.68
N GLY A 323 20.84 12.67 7.08
CA GLY A 323 21.66 12.79 5.89
C GLY A 323 21.70 14.20 5.33
N ALA A 324 22.02 14.29 4.05
CA ALA A 324 22.10 15.56 3.32
C ALA A 324 21.64 15.38 1.87
N PRO A 325 21.16 16.46 1.22
CA PRO A 325 20.88 16.43 -0.21
C PRO A 325 22.17 16.24 -1.00
N VAL A 326 22.09 15.40 -2.05
CA VAL A 326 23.16 15.28 -3.04
C VAL A 326 23.01 16.46 -4.01
N ALA A 327 24.02 17.31 -4.10
CA ALA A 327 23.99 18.47 -4.98
C ALA A 327 23.80 18.03 -6.45
N PRO A 328 23.03 18.76 -7.26
CA PRO A 328 22.90 18.49 -8.69
C PRO A 328 24.27 18.47 -9.38
N GLY A 329 24.56 17.39 -10.12
CA GLY A 329 25.82 17.26 -10.83
C GLY A 329 27.00 16.71 -9.99
N LEU A 330 26.85 16.56 -8.67
CA LEU A 330 27.86 15.91 -7.85
C LEU A 330 27.85 14.41 -8.11
N ALA A 331 29.02 13.86 -8.44
CA ALA A 331 29.17 12.42 -8.69
C ALA A 331 28.89 11.62 -7.41
N LEU A 332 28.00 10.64 -7.50
CA LEU A 332 27.76 9.69 -6.42
C LEU A 332 28.87 8.64 -6.38
N GLU A 333 29.58 8.57 -5.27
CA GLU A 333 30.69 7.64 -5.10
C GLU A 333 30.42 6.58 -4.03
N GLY A 334 31.07 5.42 -4.20
CA GLY A 334 31.04 4.30 -3.27
C GLY A 334 30.01 3.22 -3.60
N THR A 335 30.43 1.99 -3.42
CA THR A 335 29.67 0.78 -3.77
C THR A 335 28.30 0.70 -3.07
N ARG A 336 28.21 1.18 -1.82
CA ARG A 336 26.96 1.16 -1.07
C ARG A 336 25.93 2.15 -1.62
N ALA A 337 26.38 3.34 -2.00
CA ALA A 337 25.52 4.36 -2.61
C ALA A 337 25.02 3.89 -3.99
N LEU A 338 25.89 3.28 -4.78
CA LEU A 338 25.53 2.74 -6.10
C LEU A 338 24.58 1.53 -5.97
N HIS A 339 24.78 0.67 -4.97
CA HIS A 339 23.82 -0.40 -4.67
C HIS A 339 22.44 0.18 -4.29
N SER A 340 22.38 1.18 -3.42
CA SER A 340 21.14 1.87 -3.03
C SER A 340 20.48 2.56 -4.22
N LEU A 341 21.27 3.17 -5.11
CA LEU A 341 20.76 3.76 -6.36
C LEU A 341 20.15 2.69 -7.25
N GLY A 342 20.83 1.57 -7.47
CA GLY A 342 20.30 0.44 -8.23
C GLY A 342 18.96 -0.08 -7.68
N LYS A 343 18.85 -0.15 -6.35
CA LYS A 343 17.59 -0.50 -5.68
C LYS A 343 16.48 0.49 -5.97
N LEU A 344 16.71 1.79 -5.82
CA LEU A 344 15.73 2.84 -6.12
C LEU A 344 15.27 2.77 -7.57
N CYS A 345 16.18 2.51 -8.50
CA CYS A 345 15.85 2.36 -9.93
C CYS A 345 14.89 1.22 -10.20
N ALA A 346 15.20 0.06 -9.65
CA ALA A 346 14.34 -1.10 -9.80
C ALA A 346 12.97 -0.87 -9.18
N GLU A 347 12.91 -0.19 -8.05
CA GLU A 347 11.66 0.16 -7.38
C GLU A 347 10.81 1.16 -8.16
N LEU A 348 11.42 2.18 -8.78
CA LEU A 348 10.74 3.12 -9.66
C LEU A 348 10.18 2.42 -10.91
N ALA A 349 11.02 1.62 -11.57
CA ALA A 349 10.61 0.84 -12.74
C ALA A 349 9.45 -0.12 -12.43
N ASP A 350 9.50 -0.79 -11.28
CA ASP A 350 8.43 -1.69 -10.82
C ASP A 350 7.09 -0.94 -10.66
N ARG A 351 7.14 0.33 -10.29
CA ARG A 351 5.96 1.19 -10.12
C ARG A 351 5.60 2.01 -11.38
N ARG A 352 6.30 1.78 -12.47
CA ARG A 352 6.18 2.54 -13.74
C ARG A 352 6.34 4.04 -13.52
N LEU A 353 7.31 4.43 -12.73
CA LEU A 353 7.63 5.81 -12.43
C LEU A 353 9.00 6.16 -12.98
N ARG A 354 9.11 7.38 -13.48
CA ARG A 354 10.34 7.98 -13.96
C ARG A 354 10.50 9.37 -13.39
N VAL A 355 11.68 9.66 -12.84
CA VAL A 355 12.03 10.98 -12.33
C VAL A 355 12.84 11.71 -13.41
N ALA A 356 12.36 12.85 -13.85
CA ALA A 356 13.12 13.73 -14.73
C ALA A 356 14.14 14.55 -13.95
N ARG A 357 15.20 14.99 -14.63
CA ARG A 357 16.15 15.96 -14.08
C ARG A 357 15.43 17.28 -13.78
N GLY A 358 15.75 17.87 -12.64
CA GLY A 358 15.25 19.16 -12.21
C GLY A 358 16.36 20.02 -11.60
N ARG A 359 16.06 21.27 -11.29
CA ARG A 359 17.01 22.20 -10.63
C ARG A 359 17.22 21.88 -9.14
N TRP A 360 16.37 21.05 -8.55
CA TRP A 360 16.40 20.71 -7.15
C TRP A 360 17.15 19.39 -6.92
N PRO A 361 17.73 19.19 -5.71
CA PRO A 361 18.33 17.90 -5.36
C PRO A 361 17.32 16.77 -5.54
N VAL A 362 17.67 15.75 -6.30
CA VAL A 362 16.80 14.59 -6.55
C VAL A 362 17.06 13.48 -5.57
N LEU A 363 18.27 13.46 -4.97
CA LEU A 363 18.73 12.41 -4.05
C LEU A 363 19.06 12.99 -2.68
N TRP A 364 18.78 12.21 -1.65
CA TRP A 364 19.19 12.41 -0.27
C TRP A 364 20.07 11.24 0.14
N ARG A 365 21.23 11.51 0.78
CA ARG A 365 22.21 10.49 1.14
C ARG A 365 22.54 10.55 2.63
N SER A 366 22.50 9.37 3.31
CA SER A 366 23.02 9.22 4.67
C SER A 366 24.54 9.12 4.67
N ALA A 367 25.17 9.34 5.83
CA ALA A 367 26.59 9.09 6.04
C ALA A 367 26.99 7.63 5.73
N ARG A 368 26.06 6.69 5.83
CA ARG A 368 26.26 5.27 5.51
C ARG A 368 26.07 4.93 4.02
N GLY A 369 25.78 5.91 3.17
CA GLY A 369 25.55 5.72 1.74
C GLY A 369 24.16 5.17 1.38
N GLU A 370 23.18 5.25 2.30
CA GLU A 370 21.77 4.97 1.97
C GLU A 370 21.22 6.14 1.16
N LEU A 371 20.33 5.84 0.22
CA LEU A 371 19.73 6.84 -0.65
C LEU A 371 18.22 6.86 -0.54
N ALA A 372 17.66 8.05 -0.59
CA ALA A 372 16.23 8.31 -0.77
C ALA A 372 16.02 9.35 -1.88
N LEU A 373 14.86 9.32 -2.52
CA LEU A 373 14.44 10.35 -3.45
C LEU A 373 14.12 11.63 -2.67
N ALA A 374 14.71 12.75 -3.06
CA ALA A 374 14.51 14.02 -2.38
C ALA A 374 13.37 14.82 -3.02
N ALA A 375 13.66 15.87 -3.74
CA ALA A 375 12.67 16.75 -4.35
C ALA A 375 12.57 16.52 -5.86
N THR A 376 11.36 16.44 -6.40
CA THR A 376 11.16 16.38 -7.84
C THR A 376 9.87 17.10 -8.23
N SER A 377 10.00 18.07 -9.14
CA SER A 377 8.85 18.72 -9.78
C SER A 377 8.30 17.91 -10.96
N ALA A 378 9.07 16.95 -11.48
CA ALA A 378 8.70 16.13 -12.62
C ALA A 378 8.77 14.63 -12.27
N LEU A 379 7.61 14.02 -12.07
CA LEU A 379 7.42 12.60 -11.91
C LEU A 379 6.47 12.12 -13.01
N GLU A 380 6.99 11.33 -13.92
CA GLU A 380 6.23 10.84 -15.07
C GLU A 380 5.81 9.39 -14.88
N ALA A 381 4.67 9.02 -15.44
CA ALA A 381 4.35 7.63 -15.66
C ALA A 381 5.23 7.09 -16.80
N ASP A 382 5.87 5.95 -16.59
CA ASP A 382 6.58 5.26 -17.66
C ASP A 382 5.64 4.30 -18.39
N PRO A 383 5.19 4.63 -19.61
CA PRO A 383 4.26 3.79 -20.36
C PRO A 383 4.88 2.47 -20.82
N ARG A 384 6.21 2.41 -20.90
CA ARG A 384 6.94 1.21 -21.36
C ARG A 384 7.17 0.20 -20.24
N GLY A 385 6.81 0.55 -19.03
CA GLY A 385 6.93 -0.13 -17.75
C GLY A 385 7.43 -1.56 -17.74
N GLY A 386 8.59 -1.75 -17.16
CA GLY A 386 9.05 -3.03 -16.65
C GLY A 386 10.21 -3.69 -17.38
N ASP A 387 10.38 -3.53 -18.71
CA ASP A 387 11.49 -4.12 -19.45
C ASP A 387 12.57 -3.09 -19.87
N GLY A 388 12.29 -1.83 -19.68
CA GLY A 388 13.17 -0.73 -20.04
C GLY A 388 13.59 0.09 -18.82
N LEU A 389 14.36 -0.52 -17.91
CA LEU A 389 15.19 0.24 -16.99
C LEU A 389 16.11 1.08 -17.87
N ASP A 390 15.83 2.38 -17.95
CA ASP A 390 16.74 3.35 -18.52
C ASP A 390 17.88 3.56 -17.50
N LEU A 391 18.76 2.55 -17.41
CA LEU A 391 19.87 2.48 -16.47
C LEU A 391 20.77 3.71 -16.60
N VAL A 392 20.94 4.20 -17.82
CA VAL A 392 21.75 5.38 -18.13
C VAL A 392 21.12 6.63 -17.52
N ARG A 393 19.80 6.76 -17.60
CA ARG A 393 19.07 7.92 -17.07
C ARG A 393 19.15 8.06 -15.57
N VAL A 394 19.11 6.94 -14.87
CA VAL A 394 19.15 6.98 -13.40
C VAL A 394 20.57 7.20 -12.89
N LEU A 395 21.58 6.63 -13.52
CA LEU A 395 22.97 6.95 -13.25
C LEU A 395 23.25 8.44 -13.56
N ALA A 396 22.62 8.98 -14.60
CA ALA A 396 22.72 10.40 -14.93
C ALA A 396 22.10 11.32 -13.86
N LEU A 397 21.08 10.86 -13.11
CA LEU A 397 20.58 11.57 -11.94
C LEU A 397 21.64 11.68 -10.83
N ALA A 398 22.52 10.69 -10.75
CA ALA A 398 23.63 10.63 -9.81
C ALA A 398 24.94 11.26 -10.39
N GLY A 399 24.87 11.93 -11.53
CA GLY A 399 26.04 12.53 -12.16
C GLY A 399 27.06 11.54 -12.72
N ARG A 400 26.68 10.27 -12.95
CA ARG A 400 27.60 9.19 -13.41
C ARG A 400 27.10 8.54 -14.69
N ASN A 401 28.04 8.01 -15.48
CA ASN A 401 27.77 7.15 -16.63
C ASN A 401 28.29 5.73 -16.34
N LEU A 402 27.70 4.70 -16.95
CA LEU A 402 28.13 3.30 -16.75
C LEU A 402 29.62 3.08 -17.04
N GLU A 403 30.14 3.75 -18.07
CA GLU A 403 31.55 3.66 -18.49
C GLU A 403 32.53 4.21 -17.45
N GLN A 404 32.08 5.15 -16.63
CA GLN A 404 32.88 5.78 -15.57
C GLN A 404 32.93 4.97 -14.28
N LEU A 405 32.13 3.89 -14.18
CA LEU A 405 32.11 3.04 -13.00
C LEU A 405 33.22 2.00 -13.08
N SER A 406 33.94 1.78 -12.00
CA SER A 406 34.82 0.61 -11.85
C SER A 406 34.02 -0.71 -11.92
N ALA A 407 34.67 -1.82 -12.16
CA ALA A 407 34.02 -3.15 -12.17
C ALA A 407 33.29 -3.45 -10.85
N ARG A 408 33.87 -3.05 -9.70
CA ARG A 408 33.26 -3.22 -8.37
C ARG A 408 32.01 -2.36 -8.18
N GLU A 409 32.02 -1.13 -8.66
CA GLU A 409 30.87 -0.21 -8.62
C GLU A 409 29.75 -0.68 -9.55
N ARG A 410 30.06 -1.13 -10.77
CA ARG A 410 29.07 -1.75 -11.67
C ARG A 410 28.41 -2.97 -11.03
N ALA A 411 29.21 -3.83 -10.40
CA ALA A 411 28.70 -5.01 -9.70
C ALA A 411 27.77 -4.62 -8.54
N ALA A 412 28.12 -3.60 -7.74
CA ALA A 412 27.30 -3.13 -6.65
C ALA A 412 25.97 -2.54 -7.14
N TYR A 413 25.99 -1.73 -8.21
CA TYR A 413 24.80 -1.16 -8.83
C TYR A 413 23.88 -2.26 -9.38
N ALA A 414 24.46 -3.23 -10.11
CA ALA A 414 23.74 -4.38 -10.64
C ALA A 414 23.11 -5.24 -9.51
N ALA A 415 23.84 -5.46 -8.42
CA ALA A 415 23.34 -6.18 -7.25
C ALA A 415 22.13 -5.48 -6.64
N GLY A 416 22.18 -4.14 -6.52
CA GLY A 416 21.05 -3.35 -6.04
C GLY A 416 19.80 -3.50 -6.90
N ILE A 417 19.95 -3.40 -8.22
CA ILE A 417 18.85 -3.60 -9.17
C ILE A 417 18.27 -5.01 -9.04
N LEU A 418 19.11 -6.04 -8.99
CA LEU A 418 18.66 -7.43 -8.90
C LEU A 418 17.98 -7.73 -7.57
N ALA A 419 18.45 -7.13 -6.46
CA ALA A 419 17.87 -7.29 -5.12
C ALA A 419 16.44 -6.73 -5.03
N ALA A 420 16.18 -5.60 -5.67
CA ALA A 420 14.87 -4.94 -5.64
C ALA A 420 13.97 -5.31 -6.83
N SER A 421 14.54 -5.90 -7.89
CA SER A 421 13.78 -6.29 -9.08
C SER A 421 12.76 -7.39 -8.76
N ARG A 422 11.50 -7.11 -9.00
CA ARG A 422 10.39 -8.07 -8.89
C ARG A 422 10.10 -8.78 -10.21
N SER A 423 11.02 -8.67 -11.15
CA SER A 423 10.92 -9.33 -12.46
C SER A 423 10.88 -10.85 -12.34
N SER A 424 10.28 -11.50 -13.34
CA SER A 424 10.33 -12.96 -13.47
C SER A 424 11.78 -13.47 -13.57
N PRO A 425 12.05 -14.77 -13.36
CA PRO A 425 13.38 -15.34 -13.55
C PRO A 425 13.98 -15.00 -14.93
N GLN A 426 13.17 -15.03 -15.99
CA GLN A 426 13.56 -14.63 -17.35
C GLN A 426 13.86 -13.13 -17.44
N GLY A 427 13.03 -12.27 -16.81
CA GLY A 427 13.27 -10.83 -16.74
C GLY A 427 14.59 -10.52 -16.02
N ARG A 428 14.89 -11.21 -14.92
CA ARG A 428 16.17 -11.08 -14.22
C ARG A 428 17.37 -11.58 -15.05
N ALA A 429 17.19 -12.66 -15.82
CA ALA A 429 18.24 -13.14 -16.72
C ALA A 429 18.55 -12.12 -17.84
N ARG A 430 17.52 -11.55 -18.48
CA ARG A 430 17.67 -10.46 -19.46
C ARG A 430 18.33 -9.23 -18.85
N LEU A 431 17.96 -8.87 -17.64
CA LEU A 431 18.54 -7.75 -16.92
C LEU A 431 20.02 -7.99 -16.60
N ARG A 432 20.39 -9.21 -16.14
CA ARG A 432 21.80 -9.60 -15.94
C ARG A 432 22.62 -9.53 -17.23
N ALA A 433 22.06 -9.99 -18.35
CA ALA A 433 22.71 -9.90 -19.64
C ALA A 433 22.98 -8.43 -20.03
N ARG A 434 21.98 -7.56 -19.92
CA ARG A 434 22.14 -6.11 -20.20
C ARG A 434 23.18 -5.43 -19.29
N LEU A 435 23.21 -5.77 -18.01
CA LEU A 435 24.19 -5.22 -17.06
C LEU A 435 25.63 -5.70 -17.27
N ARG A 436 25.84 -6.79 -18.05
CA ARG A 436 27.18 -7.30 -18.42
C ARG A 436 27.72 -6.63 -19.68
N HIS A 437 26.84 -6.22 -20.59
CA HIS A 437 27.22 -5.77 -21.95
C HIS A 437 26.95 -4.25 -22.15
N GLY A 438 26.36 -3.53 -21.20
CA GLY A 438 26.24 -2.09 -21.17
C GLY A 438 27.10 -1.48 -20.08
#